data_125ba4a091f53001740fd729256eacf5
#
_entry.id   125ba4a091f53001740fd729256eacf5
#
_cell.length_a   1.000
_cell.length_b   1.000
_cell.length_c   1.000
_cell.angle_alpha   90.00
_cell.angle_beta   90.00
_cell.angle_gamma   90.00
#
_symmetry.space_group_name_H-M   'P 1'
#
loop_
_entity.id
_entity.type
_entity.pdbx_description
1 polymer ?
#
loop_
_entity_poly.entity_id
_entity_poly.type
_entity_poly.pdbx_seq_one_letter_code
_entity_poly.pdbx_strand_id
1 'polypeptide(L)'
;ELDIAIDVNGYTKNTRSRLFAYRMAPIQINYLGYPSTMGADFIDYIIGDNIIIPDEQREFYCEKIIYMPHCYQPNDEARSIAETVTSRSDFSLPEDGFVFCCFNNNLKISPKEYNIWMRIMKQIDNSVLWLRGANQWAEQNLKQQAEARGVGAERIIFAERLPQAKHLLRHRLADLFLDCFNCNAHTTASDALWAGLPVVTKTG
;
A
#
# COMPACT_ATOMS: atom_id res chain seq x y z
N GLU A 1 32.37 -11.09 -11.98
CA GLU A 1 32.60 -10.04 -10.99
C GLU A 1 31.45 -9.04 -11.11
N LEU A 2 30.86 -8.63 -9.98
CA LEU A 2 29.75 -7.67 -9.97
C LEU A 2 30.31 -6.30 -9.57
N ASP A 3 29.96 -5.26 -10.31
CA ASP A 3 30.31 -3.87 -9.99
C ASP A 3 29.31 -3.26 -9.00
N ILE A 4 28.03 -3.58 -9.14
CA ILE A 4 26.94 -3.09 -8.29
C ILE A 4 26.00 -4.24 -7.91
N ALA A 5 25.62 -4.32 -6.65
CA ALA A 5 24.59 -5.23 -6.16
C ALA A 5 23.42 -4.44 -5.58
N ILE A 6 22.19 -4.77 -5.95
CA ILE A 6 20.99 -4.08 -5.49
C ILE A 6 20.12 -5.05 -4.70
N ASP A 7 19.86 -4.73 -3.43
CA ASP A 7 18.85 -5.41 -2.62
C ASP A 7 17.46 -4.80 -2.90
N VAL A 8 16.64 -5.52 -3.66
CA VAL A 8 15.29 -5.07 -4.00
C VAL A 8 14.23 -5.50 -2.98
N ASN A 9 14.65 -6.17 -1.91
CA ASN A 9 13.77 -6.72 -0.88
C ASN A 9 13.90 -6.02 0.47
N GLY A 10 15.12 -5.76 0.89
CA GLY A 10 15.41 -5.27 2.23
C GLY A 10 14.80 -6.16 3.32
N TYR A 11 14.36 -5.60 4.44
CA TYR A 11 13.77 -6.36 5.57
C TYR A 11 12.31 -6.78 5.33
N THR A 12 12.00 -7.33 4.16
CA THR A 12 10.69 -7.88 3.84
C THR A 12 10.66 -9.41 3.89
N LYS A 13 9.49 -10.03 3.63
CA LYS A 13 9.35 -11.49 3.64
C LYS A 13 10.26 -12.15 2.60
N ASN A 14 10.91 -13.24 2.98
CA ASN A 14 11.85 -14.02 2.15
C ASN A 14 13.10 -13.25 1.75
N THR A 15 13.50 -12.25 2.52
CA THR A 15 14.70 -11.47 2.28
C THR A 15 15.97 -12.32 2.20
N ARG A 16 16.92 -11.88 1.38
CA ARG A 16 18.28 -12.42 1.30
C ARG A 16 19.35 -11.38 1.62
N SER A 17 18.98 -10.30 2.31
CA SER A 17 19.86 -9.17 2.65
C SER A 17 21.16 -9.62 3.36
N ARG A 18 21.14 -10.79 4.03
CA ARG A 18 22.36 -11.38 4.65
C ARG A 18 23.48 -11.64 3.67
N LEU A 19 23.19 -11.87 2.38
CA LEU A 19 24.20 -12.08 1.35
C LEU A 19 25.05 -10.83 1.13
N PHE A 20 24.48 -9.65 1.33
CA PHE A 20 25.19 -8.38 1.16
C PHE A 20 26.27 -8.17 2.21
N ALA A 21 26.18 -8.80 3.40
CA ALA A 21 27.24 -8.78 4.41
C ALA A 21 28.57 -9.40 3.94
N TYR A 22 28.52 -10.25 2.90
CA TYR A 22 29.73 -10.80 2.25
C TYR A 22 30.36 -9.86 1.23
N ARG A 23 29.86 -8.65 1.08
CA ARG A 23 30.36 -7.66 0.09
C ARG A 23 30.48 -8.25 -1.31
N MET A 24 29.36 -8.65 -1.87
CA MET A 24 29.28 -9.28 -3.21
C MET A 24 29.68 -8.34 -4.34
N ALA A 25 29.62 -7.02 -4.10
CA ALA A 25 30.06 -5.98 -5.02
C ALA A 25 30.68 -4.80 -4.25
N PRO A 26 31.54 -3.99 -4.90
CA PRO A 26 32.11 -2.78 -4.30
C PRO A 26 31.05 -1.73 -3.98
N ILE A 27 29.92 -1.72 -4.68
CA ILE A 27 28.77 -0.83 -4.42
C ILE A 27 27.54 -1.68 -4.14
N GLN A 28 26.91 -1.47 -2.98
CA GLN A 28 25.71 -2.19 -2.56
C GLN A 28 24.61 -1.21 -2.20
N ILE A 29 23.42 -1.41 -2.78
CA ILE A 29 22.30 -0.44 -2.78
C ILE A 29 21.04 -1.11 -2.26
N ASN A 30 20.29 -0.45 -1.35
CA ASN A 30 18.92 -0.79 -1.01
C ASN A 30 17.96 -0.03 -1.94
N TYR A 31 16.99 -0.74 -2.53
CA TYR A 31 16.03 -0.11 -3.44
C TYR A 31 14.66 -0.79 -3.41
N LEU A 32 13.62 0.01 -3.42
CA LEU A 32 12.23 -0.28 -3.71
C LEU A 32 11.46 -1.07 -2.65
N GLY A 33 11.83 -2.33 -2.37
CA GLY A 33 11.00 -3.23 -1.55
C GLY A 33 10.92 -2.86 -0.07
N TYR A 34 11.96 -2.17 0.44
CA TYR A 34 12.03 -1.66 1.80
C TYR A 34 12.54 -0.22 1.78
N PRO A 35 11.64 0.78 1.64
CA PRO A 35 12.01 2.19 1.48
C PRO A 35 12.37 2.83 2.82
N SER A 36 13.26 2.21 3.59
CA SER A 36 13.80 2.72 4.86
C SER A 36 15.24 2.27 5.02
N THR A 37 15.96 2.88 5.97
CA THR A 37 17.34 2.50 6.26
C THR A 37 17.43 1.02 6.64
N MET A 38 18.45 0.34 6.13
CA MET A 38 18.80 -1.02 6.52
C MET A 38 19.60 -1.04 7.84
N GLY A 39 20.13 0.12 8.28
CA GLY A 39 20.94 0.23 9.48
C GLY A 39 22.18 -0.67 9.44
N ALA A 40 22.73 -0.92 8.25
CA ALA A 40 23.77 -1.89 8.01
C ALA A 40 24.94 -1.26 7.25
N ASP A 41 26.13 -1.36 7.79
CA ASP A 41 27.37 -0.79 7.24
C ASP A 41 27.83 -1.40 5.91
N PHE A 42 27.26 -2.54 5.54
CA PHE A 42 27.49 -3.20 4.27
C PHE A 42 26.53 -2.74 3.14
N ILE A 43 25.59 -1.85 3.42
CA ILE A 43 24.77 -1.18 2.39
C ILE A 43 25.24 0.28 2.25
N ASP A 44 25.75 0.64 1.07
CA ASP A 44 26.37 1.95 0.86
C ASP A 44 25.37 3.03 0.54
N TYR A 45 24.32 2.68 -0.21
CA TYR A 45 23.32 3.64 -0.74
C TYR A 45 21.90 3.12 -0.58
N ILE A 46 20.97 4.09 -0.51
CA ILE A 46 19.54 3.86 -0.68
C ILE A 46 19.03 4.77 -1.80
N ILE A 47 18.17 4.22 -2.69
CA ILE A 47 17.48 5.02 -3.69
C ILE A 47 16.13 5.46 -3.12
N GLY A 48 15.90 6.77 -3.10
CA GLY A 48 14.69 7.41 -2.61
C GLY A 48 14.31 8.64 -3.43
N ASP A 49 13.40 9.43 -2.94
CA ASP A 49 13.07 10.77 -3.43
C ASP A 49 12.85 11.74 -2.25
N ASN A 50 12.73 13.01 -2.54
CA ASN A 50 12.59 14.06 -1.51
C ASN A 50 11.26 14.00 -0.74
N ILE A 51 10.29 13.19 -1.19
CA ILE A 51 9.00 13.02 -0.49
C ILE A 51 9.10 11.94 0.56
N ILE A 52 9.72 10.78 0.21
CA ILE A 52 9.84 9.66 1.16
C ILE A 52 11.04 9.80 2.10
N ILE A 53 12.06 10.57 1.71
CA ILE A 53 13.23 10.89 2.53
C ILE A 53 13.50 12.39 2.42
N PRO A 54 12.72 13.22 3.11
CA PRO A 54 12.97 14.65 3.15
C PRO A 54 14.27 14.99 3.87
N ASP A 55 14.84 16.16 3.60
CA ASP A 55 16.19 16.53 4.09
C ASP A 55 16.33 16.43 5.62
N GLU A 56 15.29 16.76 6.36
CA GLU A 56 15.26 16.66 7.83
C GLU A 56 15.28 15.24 8.38
N GLN A 57 15.01 14.23 7.55
CA GLN A 57 15.05 12.82 7.93
C GLN A 57 16.35 12.11 7.54
N ARG A 58 17.26 12.77 6.82
CA ARG A 58 18.50 12.19 6.33
C ARG A 58 19.40 11.65 7.47
N GLU A 59 19.37 12.29 8.62
CA GLU A 59 20.17 11.89 9.78
C GLU A 59 19.81 10.49 10.32
N PHE A 60 18.62 9.96 10.00
CA PHE A 60 18.16 8.63 10.43
C PHE A 60 18.61 7.51 9.49
N TYR A 61 19.29 7.84 8.39
CA TYR A 61 19.77 6.87 7.40
C TYR A 61 21.29 6.68 7.52
N CYS A 62 21.73 5.43 7.61
CA CYS A 62 23.15 5.08 7.58
C CYS A 62 23.72 5.16 6.15
N GLU A 63 22.86 4.90 5.16
CA GLU A 63 23.19 4.86 3.75
C GLU A 63 23.28 6.28 3.16
N LYS A 64 24.11 6.45 2.14
CA LYS A 64 24.06 7.65 1.29
C LYS A 64 22.80 7.60 0.41
N ILE A 65 22.06 8.70 0.37
CA ILE A 65 20.81 8.74 -0.36
C ILE A 65 21.05 9.16 -1.82
N ILE A 66 20.56 8.36 -2.76
CA ILE A 66 20.49 8.69 -4.18
C ILE A 66 19.06 9.15 -4.45
N TYR A 67 18.88 10.44 -4.69
CA TYR A 67 17.58 11.04 -4.95
C TYR A 67 17.15 10.87 -6.40
N MET A 68 16.02 10.21 -6.62
CA MET A 68 15.33 10.24 -7.91
C MET A 68 14.64 11.59 -8.12
N PRO A 69 14.61 12.12 -9.37
CA PRO A 69 14.15 13.50 -9.59
C PRO A 69 12.64 13.71 -9.38
N HIS A 70 11.84 12.67 -9.49
CA HIS A 70 10.37 12.79 -9.40
C HIS A 70 9.77 11.83 -8.39
N CYS A 71 10.00 10.53 -8.56
CA CYS A 71 9.47 9.48 -7.71
C CYS A 71 10.46 8.33 -7.66
N TYR A 72 10.71 7.80 -6.47
CA TYR A 72 11.58 6.65 -6.30
C TYR A 72 10.96 5.37 -6.86
N GLN A 73 9.62 5.29 -6.88
CA GLN A 73 8.90 4.10 -7.30
C GLN A 73 8.68 4.10 -8.81
N PRO A 74 9.21 3.09 -9.54
CA PRO A 74 8.91 2.93 -10.95
C PRO A 74 7.47 2.43 -11.14
N ASN A 75 6.79 2.97 -12.12
CA ASN A 75 5.48 2.50 -12.55
C ASN A 75 5.57 2.09 -14.01
N ASP A 76 5.03 0.91 -14.32
CA ASP A 76 4.92 0.42 -15.70
C ASP A 76 3.77 1.14 -16.41
N GLU A 77 4.07 1.93 -17.42
CA GLU A 77 3.10 2.67 -18.23
C GLU A 77 2.32 1.77 -19.20
N ALA A 78 2.76 0.51 -19.39
CA ALA A 78 2.08 -0.45 -20.26
C ALA A 78 1.07 -1.35 -19.49
N ARG A 79 0.82 -1.07 -18.20
CA ARG A 79 -0.15 -1.86 -17.41
C ARG A 79 -1.55 -1.75 -17.99
N SER A 80 -2.08 -2.87 -18.49
CA SER A 80 -3.44 -2.93 -19.00
C SER A 80 -4.46 -3.01 -17.87
N ILE A 81 -5.60 -2.32 -18.05
CA ILE A 81 -6.80 -2.50 -17.25
C ILE A 81 -7.72 -3.43 -18.04
N ALA A 82 -8.29 -4.45 -17.38
CA ALA A 82 -9.18 -5.38 -18.07
C ALA A 82 -10.40 -4.63 -18.66
N GLU A 83 -10.86 -5.07 -19.84
CA GLU A 83 -11.98 -4.48 -20.56
C GLU A 83 -13.31 -5.21 -20.31
N THR A 84 -13.32 -6.20 -19.41
CA THR A 84 -14.52 -6.95 -19.08
C THR A 84 -15.56 -6.05 -18.41
N VAL A 85 -16.82 -6.20 -18.82
CA VAL A 85 -17.94 -5.54 -18.12
C VAL A 85 -18.01 -6.14 -16.71
N THR A 86 -18.02 -5.27 -15.71
CA THR A 86 -18.14 -5.66 -14.31
C THR A 86 -18.99 -4.61 -13.60
N SER A 87 -19.76 -5.06 -12.62
CA SER A 87 -20.66 -4.23 -11.81
C SER A 87 -20.30 -4.31 -10.33
N ARG A 88 -20.87 -3.43 -9.53
CA ARG A 88 -20.74 -3.46 -8.07
C ARG A 88 -21.32 -4.75 -7.47
N SER A 89 -22.41 -5.27 -8.05
CA SER A 89 -23.02 -6.53 -7.60
C SER A 89 -22.12 -7.76 -7.74
N ASP A 90 -21.21 -7.79 -8.71
CA ASP A 90 -20.21 -8.86 -8.86
C ASP A 90 -19.27 -8.97 -7.65
N PHE A 91 -19.17 -7.93 -6.85
CA PHE A 91 -18.32 -7.84 -5.65
C PHE A 91 -19.12 -7.64 -4.36
N SER A 92 -20.43 -7.86 -4.39
CA SER A 92 -21.33 -7.63 -3.24
C SER A 92 -21.28 -6.19 -2.72
N LEU A 93 -21.00 -5.23 -3.60
CA LEU A 93 -21.05 -3.80 -3.31
C LEU A 93 -22.45 -3.25 -3.59
N PRO A 94 -22.91 -2.23 -2.86
CA PRO A 94 -24.17 -1.58 -3.14
C PRO A 94 -24.13 -0.85 -4.48
N GLU A 95 -25.18 -1.00 -5.30
CA GLU A 95 -25.30 -0.27 -6.56
C GLU A 95 -25.40 1.24 -6.32
N ASP A 96 -26.27 1.63 -5.38
CA ASP A 96 -26.45 2.99 -4.93
C ASP A 96 -25.84 3.19 -3.54
N GLY A 97 -24.63 3.70 -3.47
CA GLY A 97 -23.96 3.93 -2.20
C GLY A 97 -22.52 4.38 -2.40
N PHE A 98 -21.91 4.91 -1.36
CA PHE A 98 -20.52 5.34 -1.42
C PHE A 98 -19.58 4.20 -1.04
N VAL A 99 -18.67 3.84 -1.94
CA VAL A 99 -17.71 2.76 -1.76
C VAL A 99 -16.33 3.34 -1.41
N PHE A 100 -15.99 3.34 -0.13
CA PHE A 100 -14.60 3.51 0.30
C PHE A 100 -13.83 2.23 0.04
N CYS A 101 -12.57 2.31 -0.36
CA CYS A 101 -11.73 1.12 -0.40
C CYS A 101 -10.35 1.34 0.23
N CYS A 102 -9.74 0.25 0.70
CA CYS A 102 -8.34 0.19 1.08
C CYS A 102 -7.79 -1.19 0.74
N PHE A 103 -7.00 -1.27 -0.33
CA PHE A 103 -6.40 -2.54 -0.74
C PHE A 103 -4.97 -2.73 -0.22
N ASN A 104 -4.56 -1.93 0.77
CA ASN A 104 -3.34 -2.16 1.53
C ASN A 104 -3.40 -3.50 2.29
N ASN A 105 -2.24 -4.00 2.67
CA ASN A 105 -2.18 -5.12 3.59
C ASN A 105 -2.82 -4.73 4.93
N ASN A 106 -3.73 -5.54 5.44
CA ASN A 106 -4.49 -5.26 6.66
C ASN A 106 -3.60 -5.08 7.91
N LEU A 107 -2.36 -5.58 7.88
CA LEU A 107 -1.35 -5.30 8.92
C LEU A 107 -0.98 -3.80 9.04
N LYS A 108 -1.25 -3.01 8.00
CA LYS A 108 -1.02 -1.57 8.01
C LYS A 108 -2.15 -0.77 8.69
N ILE A 109 -3.32 -1.39 8.86
CA ILE A 109 -4.49 -0.74 9.45
C ILE A 109 -4.33 -0.70 10.96
N SER A 110 -4.12 0.50 11.51
CA SER A 110 -4.07 0.70 12.95
C SER A 110 -5.45 1.11 13.52
N PRO A 111 -5.65 1.00 14.83
CA PRO A 111 -6.88 1.48 15.47
C PRO A 111 -7.15 2.97 15.22
N LYS A 112 -6.11 3.76 14.96
CA LYS A 112 -6.21 5.22 14.79
C LYS A 112 -6.94 5.58 13.50
N GLU A 113 -6.47 5.12 12.34
CA GLU A 113 -7.15 5.36 11.07
C GLU A 113 -8.49 4.62 11.00
N TYR A 114 -8.58 3.42 11.55
CA TYR A 114 -9.85 2.67 11.57
C TYR A 114 -10.94 3.42 12.33
N ASN A 115 -10.61 4.06 13.46
CA ASN A 115 -11.52 4.95 14.18
C ASN A 115 -12.01 6.12 13.32
N ILE A 116 -11.13 6.69 12.50
CA ILE A 116 -11.48 7.80 11.59
C ILE A 116 -12.42 7.28 10.50
N TRP A 117 -12.10 6.15 9.86
CA TRP A 117 -12.93 5.56 8.82
C TRP A 117 -14.34 5.22 9.32
N MET A 118 -14.46 4.64 10.53
CA MET A 118 -15.76 4.35 11.11
C MET A 118 -16.57 5.63 11.43
N ARG A 119 -15.92 6.70 11.84
CA ARG A 119 -16.60 8.00 12.03
C ARG A 119 -17.12 8.58 10.71
N ILE A 120 -16.34 8.46 9.64
CA ILE A 120 -16.77 8.90 8.31
C ILE A 120 -17.98 8.07 7.85
N MET A 121 -17.89 6.75 7.94
CA MET A 121 -18.96 5.84 7.54
C MET A 121 -20.27 6.06 8.30
N LYS A 122 -20.22 6.49 9.57
CA LYS A 122 -21.42 6.84 10.33
C LYS A 122 -22.09 8.13 9.86
N GLN A 123 -21.38 9.00 9.19
CA GLN A 123 -21.92 10.25 8.63
C GLN A 123 -22.43 10.08 7.20
N ILE A 124 -22.10 8.98 6.54
CA ILE A 124 -22.48 8.70 5.16
C ILE A 124 -23.29 7.41 5.19
N ASP A 125 -24.61 7.57 5.25
CA ASP A 125 -25.53 6.44 5.16
C ASP A 125 -25.30 5.71 3.82
N ASN A 126 -25.58 4.42 3.80
CA ASN A 126 -25.41 3.58 2.61
C ASN A 126 -23.97 3.55 2.04
N SER A 127 -22.95 3.80 2.89
CA SER A 127 -21.55 3.60 2.51
C SER A 127 -21.01 2.26 2.98
N VAL A 128 -20.04 1.73 2.24
CA VAL A 128 -19.31 0.51 2.59
C VAL A 128 -17.80 0.76 2.57
N LEU A 129 -17.06 -0.06 3.33
CA LEU A 129 -15.61 -0.09 3.29
C LEU A 129 -15.15 -1.42 2.67
N TRP A 130 -14.56 -1.34 1.49
CA TRP A 130 -14.08 -2.48 0.72
C TRP A 130 -12.59 -2.68 0.96
N LEU A 131 -12.27 -3.70 1.72
CA LEU A 131 -10.90 -4.00 2.14
C LEU A 131 -10.32 -5.16 1.34
N ARG A 132 -9.00 -5.22 1.25
CA ARG A 132 -8.32 -6.41 0.75
C ARG A 132 -8.61 -7.59 1.66
N GLY A 133 -8.99 -8.74 1.07
CA GLY A 133 -9.19 -9.99 1.79
C GLY A 133 -7.94 -10.44 2.56
N ALA A 134 -8.16 -11.01 3.70
CA ALA A 134 -7.15 -11.46 4.66
C ALA A 134 -7.42 -12.92 5.08
N ASN A 135 -6.90 -13.33 6.22
CA ASN A 135 -7.35 -14.56 6.85
C ASN A 135 -8.67 -14.31 7.62
N GLN A 136 -9.42 -15.37 7.84
CA GLN A 136 -10.74 -15.31 8.48
C GLN A 136 -10.75 -14.58 9.84
N TRP A 137 -9.69 -14.70 10.65
CA TRP A 137 -9.62 -14.06 11.97
C TRP A 137 -9.44 -12.55 11.84
N ALA A 138 -8.61 -12.10 10.92
CA ALA A 138 -8.43 -10.67 10.66
C ALA A 138 -9.71 -10.04 10.13
N GLU A 139 -10.41 -10.71 9.21
CA GLU A 139 -11.70 -10.25 8.66
C GLU A 139 -12.77 -10.18 9.75
N GLN A 140 -12.89 -11.24 10.56
CA GLN A 140 -13.82 -11.27 11.68
C GLN A 140 -13.51 -10.17 12.70
N ASN A 141 -12.23 -9.97 13.06
CA ASN A 141 -11.82 -8.93 13.98
C ASN A 141 -12.15 -7.52 13.46
N LEU A 142 -11.87 -7.24 12.18
CA LEU A 142 -12.21 -5.94 11.58
C LEU A 142 -13.72 -5.68 11.59
N LYS A 143 -14.55 -6.70 11.33
CA LYS A 143 -16.01 -6.59 11.44
C LYS A 143 -16.46 -6.31 12.88
N GLN A 144 -15.96 -7.06 13.86
CA GLN A 144 -16.25 -6.83 15.28
C GLN A 144 -15.82 -5.43 15.75
N GLN A 145 -14.66 -4.96 15.26
CA GLN A 145 -14.17 -3.62 15.55
C GLN A 145 -15.01 -2.53 14.88
N ALA A 146 -15.65 -2.79 13.76
CA ALA A 146 -16.63 -1.88 13.16
C ALA A 146 -17.89 -1.80 13.99
N GLU A 147 -18.45 -2.94 14.39
CA GLU A 147 -19.65 -3.00 15.27
C GLU A 147 -19.43 -2.30 16.60
N ALA A 148 -18.28 -2.52 17.24
CA ALA A 148 -17.91 -1.84 18.49
C ALA A 148 -17.82 -0.31 18.33
N ARG A 149 -17.74 0.21 17.10
CA ARG A 149 -17.73 1.62 16.75
C ARG A 149 -19.06 2.13 16.17
N GLY A 150 -20.07 1.28 16.15
CA GLY A 150 -21.42 1.59 15.68
C GLY A 150 -21.57 1.58 14.15
N VAL A 151 -20.75 0.79 13.45
CA VAL A 151 -20.88 0.49 12.00
C VAL A 151 -21.18 -0.98 11.85
N GLY A 152 -22.25 -1.35 11.14
CA GLY A 152 -22.65 -2.74 10.95
C GLY A 152 -21.58 -3.57 10.21
N ALA A 153 -21.41 -4.82 10.61
CA ALA A 153 -20.42 -5.75 10.03
C ALA A 153 -20.61 -5.98 8.54
N GLU A 154 -21.85 -5.90 8.04
CA GLU A 154 -22.23 -6.03 6.63
C GLU A 154 -21.67 -4.91 5.75
N ARG A 155 -21.34 -3.77 6.35
CA ARG A 155 -20.73 -2.64 5.65
C ARG A 155 -19.23 -2.78 5.45
N ILE A 156 -18.60 -3.83 6.02
CA ILE A 156 -17.18 -4.16 5.83
C ILE A 156 -17.10 -5.34 4.86
N ILE A 157 -16.69 -5.06 3.64
CA ILE A 157 -16.65 -6.03 2.54
C ILE A 157 -15.20 -6.37 2.23
N PHE A 158 -14.91 -7.64 1.94
CA PHE A 158 -13.56 -8.10 1.65
C PHE A 158 -13.44 -8.55 0.20
N ALA A 159 -12.39 -8.04 -0.45
CA ALA A 159 -12.09 -8.26 -1.85
C ALA A 159 -11.18 -9.48 -2.03
N GLU A 160 -11.55 -10.41 -2.87
CA GLU A 160 -10.71 -11.54 -3.25
C GLU A 160 -9.47 -11.09 -4.02
N ARG A 161 -8.46 -11.98 -4.07
CA ARG A 161 -7.28 -11.74 -4.89
C ARG A 161 -7.61 -11.95 -6.37
N LEU A 162 -7.30 -10.96 -7.19
CA LEU A 162 -7.50 -10.99 -8.63
C LEU A 162 -6.17 -10.83 -9.38
N PRO A 163 -6.08 -11.29 -10.64
CA PRO A 163 -5.01 -10.91 -11.57
C PRO A 163 -4.94 -9.39 -11.72
N GLN A 164 -3.76 -8.84 -11.99
CA GLN A 164 -3.49 -7.39 -11.94
C GLN A 164 -4.45 -6.56 -12.80
N ALA A 165 -4.69 -6.94 -14.05
CA ALA A 165 -5.59 -6.20 -14.94
C ALA A 165 -7.03 -6.10 -14.39
N LYS A 166 -7.55 -7.18 -13.78
CA LYS A 166 -8.86 -7.20 -13.12
C LYS A 166 -8.82 -6.45 -11.78
N HIS A 167 -7.69 -6.50 -11.08
CA HIS A 167 -7.49 -5.72 -9.86
C HIS A 167 -7.53 -4.21 -10.15
N LEU A 168 -6.90 -3.77 -11.22
CA LEU A 168 -6.98 -2.38 -11.66
C LEU A 168 -8.42 -1.99 -12.05
N LEU A 169 -9.12 -2.86 -12.81
CA LEU A 169 -10.50 -2.62 -13.21
C LEU A 169 -11.44 -2.40 -12.01
N ARG A 170 -11.34 -3.24 -10.96
CA ARG A 170 -12.24 -3.12 -9.80
C ARG A 170 -12.09 -1.82 -9.02
N HIS A 171 -10.96 -1.11 -9.10
CA HIS A 171 -10.82 0.21 -8.48
C HIS A 171 -11.83 1.21 -9.03
N ARG A 172 -12.30 1.04 -10.28
CA ARG A 172 -13.33 1.89 -10.90
C ARG A 172 -14.73 1.72 -10.29
N LEU A 173 -14.92 0.71 -9.45
CA LEU A 173 -16.17 0.47 -8.73
C LEU A 173 -16.20 1.17 -7.37
N ALA A 174 -15.04 1.62 -6.88
CA ALA A 174 -14.91 2.40 -5.67
C ALA A 174 -14.95 3.90 -5.98
N ASP A 175 -15.32 4.71 -4.98
CA ASP A 175 -15.43 6.15 -5.08
C ASP A 175 -14.21 6.88 -4.46
N LEU A 176 -13.60 6.28 -3.42
CA LEU A 176 -12.46 6.87 -2.73
C LEU A 176 -11.56 5.80 -2.09
N PHE A 177 -10.26 5.91 -2.32
CA PHE A 177 -9.27 5.11 -1.62
C PHE A 177 -8.85 5.80 -0.31
N LEU A 178 -8.98 5.10 0.82
CA LEU A 178 -8.52 5.55 2.14
C LEU A 178 -7.18 4.89 2.46
N ASP A 179 -6.15 5.71 2.70
CA ASP A 179 -4.82 5.19 2.98
C ASP A 179 -4.57 4.95 4.48
N CYS A 180 -3.59 4.09 4.77
CA CYS A 180 -3.09 3.81 6.11
C CYS A 180 -2.05 4.85 6.53
N PHE A 181 -1.96 5.18 7.84
CA PHE A 181 -1.13 6.28 8.32
C PHE A 181 0.29 5.88 8.73
N ASN A 182 0.46 4.70 9.33
CA ASN A 182 1.78 4.26 9.82
C ASN A 182 2.70 3.78 8.70
N CYS A 183 2.13 3.30 7.62
CA CYS A 183 2.84 2.89 6.42
C CYS A 183 1.92 3.16 5.23
N ASN A 184 2.15 4.26 4.57
CA ASN A 184 1.32 4.69 3.45
C ASN A 184 1.30 3.66 2.31
N ALA A 185 0.31 3.80 1.46
CA ALA A 185 0.22 3.06 0.21
C ALA A 185 1.31 3.55 -0.77
N HIS A 186 2.04 2.62 -1.35
CA HIS A 186 2.97 2.87 -2.44
C HIS A 186 2.38 2.32 -3.75
N THR A 187 2.64 1.07 -4.06
CA THR A 187 2.07 0.41 -5.25
C THR A 187 0.54 0.45 -5.26
N THR A 188 -0.11 0.26 -4.10
CA THR A 188 -1.58 0.27 -4.02
C THR A 188 -2.19 1.66 -4.28
N ALA A 189 -1.49 2.75 -3.94
CA ALA A 189 -1.90 4.09 -4.34
C ALA A 189 -1.68 4.33 -5.83
N SER A 190 -0.54 3.88 -6.38
CA SER A 190 -0.28 3.95 -7.82
C SER A 190 -1.32 3.17 -8.62
N ASP A 191 -1.77 2.01 -8.14
CA ASP A 191 -2.82 1.22 -8.78
C ASP A 191 -4.17 1.95 -8.77
N ALA A 192 -4.53 2.56 -7.63
CA ALA A 192 -5.75 3.35 -7.50
C ALA A 192 -5.76 4.54 -8.46
N LEU A 193 -4.69 5.34 -8.45
CA LEU A 193 -4.54 6.51 -9.33
C LEU A 193 -4.50 6.12 -10.81
N TRP A 194 -3.83 5.03 -11.16
CA TRP A 194 -3.79 4.50 -12.53
C TRP A 194 -5.18 4.12 -13.05
N ALA A 195 -6.02 3.58 -12.17
CA ALA A 195 -7.40 3.24 -12.49
C ALA A 195 -8.35 4.46 -12.50
N GLY A 196 -7.88 5.65 -12.11
CA GLY A 196 -8.67 6.88 -12.01
C GLY A 196 -9.39 7.07 -10.68
N LEU A 197 -9.05 6.29 -9.65
CA LEU A 197 -9.63 6.40 -8.32
C LEU A 197 -8.87 7.42 -7.46
N PRO A 198 -9.52 8.44 -6.89
CA PRO A 198 -8.87 9.39 -6.00
C PRO A 198 -8.42 8.72 -4.69
N VAL A 199 -7.32 9.23 -4.14
CA VAL A 199 -6.69 8.71 -2.90
C VAL A 199 -6.64 9.82 -1.86
N VAL A 200 -7.11 9.53 -0.65
CA VAL A 200 -6.89 10.37 0.54
C VAL A 200 -5.85 9.70 1.43
N THR A 201 -4.80 10.42 1.71
CA THR A 201 -3.70 9.97 2.57
C THR A 201 -3.34 11.04 3.61
N LYS A 202 -2.56 10.64 4.60
CA LYS A 202 -1.90 11.53 5.55
C LYS A 202 -0.40 11.50 5.24
N THR A 203 0.23 12.65 5.18
CA THR A 203 1.69 12.75 5.09
C THR A 203 2.33 11.98 6.23
N GLY A 204 3.25 11.07 5.90
CA GLY A 204 3.99 10.25 6.84
C GLY A 204 5.12 11.01 7.53
#